data_6256e5dbc09e38b7c69969f9a633c617
#
_entry.id   6256e5dbc09e38b7c69969f9a633c617
#
_cell.length_a   1.000
_cell.length_b   1.000
_cell.length_c   1.000
_cell.angle_alpha   90.00
_cell.angle_beta   90.00
_cell.angle_gamma   90.00
#
_symmetry.space_group_name_H-M   'P 1'
#
loop_
_entity.id
_entity.type
_entity.pdbx_description
1 polymer ?
#
loop_
_entity_poly.entity_id
_entity_poly.type
_entity_poly.pdbx_seq_one_letter_code
_entity_poly.pdbx_strand_id
1 'polypeptide(L)'
;VRNLQRFMGEYKWDEDLIASRHKEEVARLLTDPEGVVSVDSSEVVKKGKDSVAVAHQYCGRLGKIENCQSGVYLAYTSTKGYALIDRRLFVPEKWFGQEYEERRKKCKMPQDLVFKKKPELANEMIQEVCKRGLFSFRWVTCDTIFGNSPEFLQNLPEHVFCLAEIAKNRKVWIKPEESRDRKKRPPVSVSDIARDEKVAWKLSKLAEGAKGPILGFVSRVRVYVDDPGKAENERWLFLRK
;
A
#
# COMPACT_ATOMS: atom_id res chain seq x y z
N VAL A 1 8.38 -8.07 34.56
CA VAL A 1 8.27 -6.93 33.63
C VAL A 1 9.65 -6.40 33.23
N ARG A 2 10.56 -6.07 34.20
CA ARG A 2 11.89 -5.51 33.93
C ARG A 2 12.76 -6.43 33.04
N ASN A 3 12.73 -7.74 33.26
CA ASN A 3 13.49 -8.71 32.47
C ASN A 3 12.98 -8.77 31.02
N LEU A 4 11.67 -8.68 30.79
CA LEU A 4 11.10 -8.65 29.44
C LEU A 4 11.47 -7.35 28.71
N GLN A 5 11.47 -6.21 29.41
CA GLN A 5 11.90 -4.93 28.84
C GLN A 5 13.37 -4.96 28.42
N ARG A 6 14.25 -5.54 29.27
CA ARG A 6 15.67 -5.74 28.93
C ARG A 6 15.84 -6.70 27.75
N PHE A 7 15.12 -7.80 27.74
CA PHE A 7 15.11 -8.76 26.65
C PHE A 7 14.75 -8.09 25.31
N MET A 8 13.72 -7.24 25.30
CA MET A 8 13.29 -6.56 24.08
C MET A 8 14.16 -5.35 23.67
N GLY A 9 14.79 -4.66 24.63
CA GLY A 9 15.47 -3.39 24.37
C GLY A 9 17.00 -3.43 24.44
N GLU A 10 17.59 -4.37 25.20
CA GLU A 10 19.03 -4.40 25.46
C GLU A 10 19.74 -5.55 24.73
N TYR A 11 19.04 -6.65 24.41
CA TYR A 11 19.64 -7.78 23.71
C TYR A 11 19.86 -7.45 22.23
N LYS A 12 20.99 -7.93 21.70
CA LYS A 12 21.28 -7.86 20.27
C LYS A 12 20.57 -9.01 19.56
N TRP A 13 19.54 -8.67 18.83
CA TRP A 13 18.80 -9.62 18.01
C TRP A 13 19.37 -9.64 16.60
N ASP A 14 19.44 -10.82 16.00
CA ASP A 14 19.59 -10.96 14.56
C ASP A 14 18.21 -10.76 13.91
N GLU A 15 17.94 -9.50 13.56
CA GLU A 15 16.62 -9.10 13.01
C GLU A 15 16.32 -9.80 11.68
N ASP A 16 17.33 -10.04 10.86
CA ASP A 16 17.18 -10.68 9.54
C ASP A 16 16.85 -12.15 9.70
N LEU A 17 17.51 -12.84 10.62
CA LEU A 17 17.19 -14.22 10.95
C LEU A 17 15.77 -14.36 11.49
N ILE A 18 15.37 -13.49 12.43
CA ILE A 18 14.02 -13.52 13.00
C ILE A 18 12.97 -13.23 11.90
N ALA A 19 13.20 -12.22 11.05
CA ALA A 19 12.30 -11.90 9.96
C ALA A 19 12.19 -13.04 8.94
N SER A 20 13.30 -13.71 8.63
CA SER A 20 13.29 -14.88 7.73
C SER A 20 12.48 -16.03 8.31
N ARG A 21 12.74 -16.39 9.57
CA ARG A 21 11.99 -17.46 10.27
C ARG A 21 10.52 -17.15 10.40
N HIS A 22 10.18 -15.89 10.70
CA HIS A 22 8.80 -15.44 10.73
C HIS A 22 8.11 -15.63 9.37
N LYS A 23 8.75 -15.20 8.27
CA LYS A 23 8.21 -15.38 6.91
C LYS A 23 8.02 -16.86 6.56
N GLU A 24 8.98 -17.72 6.88
CA GLU A 24 8.90 -19.15 6.65
C GLU A 24 7.70 -19.78 7.38
N GLU A 25 7.52 -19.44 8.66
CA GLU A 25 6.44 -19.97 9.47
C GLU A 25 5.08 -19.46 9.03
N VAL A 26 4.96 -18.17 8.70
CA VAL A 26 3.72 -17.60 8.15
C VAL A 26 3.40 -18.25 6.82
N ALA A 27 4.38 -18.46 5.93
CA ALA A 27 4.16 -19.12 4.66
C ALA A 27 3.69 -20.57 4.85
N ARG A 28 4.32 -21.32 5.75
CA ARG A 28 3.93 -22.70 6.07
C ARG A 28 2.47 -22.82 6.53
N LEU A 29 1.99 -21.83 7.30
CA LEU A 29 0.66 -21.84 7.89
C LEU A 29 -0.42 -21.25 6.97
N LEU A 30 -0.11 -20.18 6.25
CA LEU A 30 -1.11 -19.33 5.60
C LEU A 30 -1.08 -19.36 4.08
N THR A 31 -0.01 -19.86 3.42
CA THR A 31 0.10 -19.75 1.96
C THR A 31 -1.09 -20.42 1.26
N ASP A 32 -1.58 -19.73 0.21
CA ASP A 32 -2.78 -20.10 -0.55
C ASP A 32 -2.66 -19.49 -1.96
N PRO A 33 -2.98 -20.23 -3.05
CA PRO A 33 -2.96 -19.70 -4.42
C PRO A 33 -3.81 -18.43 -4.63
N GLU A 34 -4.93 -18.30 -3.92
CA GLU A 34 -5.81 -17.13 -3.94
C GLU A 34 -5.44 -16.09 -2.87
N GLY A 35 -4.25 -16.19 -2.30
CA GLY A 35 -3.74 -15.26 -1.29
C GLY A 35 -3.68 -13.82 -1.77
N VAL A 36 -3.69 -12.90 -0.82
CA VAL A 36 -3.67 -11.45 -1.02
C VAL A 36 -2.49 -10.85 -0.27
N VAL A 37 -1.68 -10.07 -0.95
CA VAL A 37 -0.68 -9.20 -0.33
C VAL A 37 -1.24 -7.79 -0.25
N SER A 38 -1.37 -7.25 0.96
CA SER A 38 -1.84 -5.88 1.20
C SER A 38 -0.67 -4.98 1.56
N VAL A 39 -0.62 -3.80 0.94
CA VAL A 39 0.39 -2.76 1.19
C VAL A 39 -0.26 -1.59 1.89
N ASP A 40 0.32 -1.16 2.99
CA ASP A 40 -0.14 0.02 3.71
C ASP A 40 1.01 0.71 4.45
N SER A 41 0.82 1.96 4.85
CA SER A 41 1.74 2.68 5.71
C SER A 41 1.13 2.96 7.07
N SER A 42 1.95 2.89 8.12
CA SER A 42 1.49 3.20 9.46
C SER A 42 2.50 4.07 10.19
N GLU A 43 2.00 4.96 11.04
CA GLU A 43 2.81 5.94 11.77
C GLU A 43 2.79 5.66 13.27
N VAL A 44 3.97 5.81 13.87
CA VAL A 44 4.17 5.76 15.32
C VAL A 44 4.57 7.14 15.82
N VAL A 45 3.72 7.75 16.64
CA VAL A 45 4.00 9.05 17.26
C VAL A 45 5.22 8.96 18.18
N LYS A 46 6.09 9.95 18.08
CA LYS A 46 7.32 10.07 18.87
C LYS A 46 7.35 11.39 19.65
N LYS A 47 7.73 11.34 20.90
CA LYS A 47 7.93 12.54 21.73
C LYS A 47 9.30 13.20 21.49
N GLY A 48 10.31 12.38 21.20
CA GLY A 48 11.69 12.84 20.97
C GLY A 48 12.01 13.08 19.50
N LYS A 49 13.21 13.62 19.24
CA LYS A 49 13.73 13.92 17.92
C LYS A 49 14.85 12.96 17.48
N ASP A 50 15.42 12.21 18.42
CA ASP A 50 16.67 11.45 18.25
C ASP A 50 16.43 9.97 17.93
N SER A 51 15.50 9.69 17.03
CA SER A 51 15.36 8.40 16.37
C SER A 51 15.38 8.60 14.86
N VAL A 52 16.01 7.69 14.12
CA VAL A 52 16.06 7.76 12.64
C VAL A 52 14.66 7.93 12.07
N ALA A 53 14.51 8.76 11.05
CA ALA A 53 13.26 9.01 10.33
C ALA A 53 12.16 9.78 11.10
N VAL A 54 12.40 10.19 12.34
CA VAL A 54 11.43 11.03 13.07
C VAL A 54 11.31 12.38 12.40
N ALA A 55 10.08 12.75 12.07
CA ALA A 55 9.77 14.02 11.42
C ALA A 55 8.33 14.45 11.69
N HIS A 56 8.06 15.76 11.59
CA HIS A 56 6.70 16.25 11.42
C HIS A 56 6.21 15.85 10.02
N GLN A 57 5.28 14.92 9.98
CA GLN A 57 4.65 14.39 8.77
C GLN A 57 3.21 13.97 9.07
N TYR A 58 2.42 13.74 8.02
CA TYR A 58 1.03 13.33 8.20
C TYR A 58 0.97 11.98 8.92
N CYS A 59 0.20 11.93 9.99
CA CYS A 59 -0.08 10.74 10.78
C CYS A 59 -1.52 10.32 10.52
N GLY A 60 -1.74 9.30 9.69
CA GLY A 60 -3.07 8.84 9.28
C GLY A 60 -3.96 8.46 10.46
N ARG A 61 -3.40 7.82 11.48
CA ARG A 61 -4.12 7.45 12.70
C ARG A 61 -4.68 8.65 13.48
N LEU A 62 -4.03 9.80 13.42
CA LEU A 62 -4.45 11.02 14.12
C LEU A 62 -5.15 12.02 13.18
N GLY A 63 -5.11 11.81 11.86
CA GLY A 63 -5.68 12.72 10.87
C GLY A 63 -5.01 14.09 10.78
N LYS A 64 -3.77 14.24 11.28
CA LYS A 64 -3.04 15.51 11.34
C LYS A 64 -1.54 15.31 11.14
N ILE A 65 -0.82 16.43 10.93
CA ILE A 65 0.64 16.44 10.96
C ILE A 65 1.11 16.30 12.41
N GLU A 66 2.00 15.32 12.66
CA GLU A 66 2.52 15.03 13.99
C GLU A 66 3.98 14.58 13.89
N ASN A 67 4.71 14.71 15.01
CA ASN A 67 6.08 14.19 15.13
C ASN A 67 6.03 12.66 15.23
N CYS A 68 6.35 11.98 14.14
CA CYS A 68 6.21 10.53 14.05
C CYS A 68 7.27 9.88 13.16
N GLN A 69 7.41 8.57 13.28
CA GLN A 69 8.04 7.69 12.31
C GLN A 69 6.96 7.03 11.46
N SER A 70 7.21 6.84 10.18
CA SER A 70 6.31 6.11 9.27
C SER A 70 7.00 4.86 8.75
N GLY A 71 6.29 3.76 8.73
CA GLY A 71 6.72 2.51 8.11
C GLY A 71 5.80 2.11 6.99
N VAL A 72 6.34 1.40 6.00
CA VAL A 72 5.58 0.68 4.96
C VAL A 72 5.57 -0.79 5.33
N TYR A 73 4.42 -1.41 5.24
CA TYR A 73 4.19 -2.78 5.67
C TYR A 73 3.56 -3.61 4.56
N LEU A 74 3.94 -4.90 4.50
CA LEU A 74 3.22 -5.91 3.75
C LEU A 74 2.50 -6.83 4.72
N ALA A 75 1.22 -7.06 4.49
CA ALA A 75 0.43 -8.08 5.15
C ALA A 75 0.04 -9.15 4.13
N TYR A 76 0.08 -10.41 4.55
CA TYR A 76 -0.45 -11.53 3.78
C TYR A 76 -1.78 -11.98 4.39
N THR A 77 -2.76 -12.23 3.54
CA THR A 77 -4.10 -12.69 3.94
C THR A 77 -4.54 -13.83 3.05
N SER A 78 -5.13 -14.86 3.65
CA SER A 78 -5.76 -15.98 2.96
C SER A 78 -7.00 -16.44 3.72
N THR A 79 -7.65 -17.49 3.24
CA THR A 79 -8.77 -18.15 3.96
C THR A 79 -8.34 -18.75 5.31
N LYS A 80 -7.04 -18.99 5.50
CA LYS A 80 -6.45 -19.56 6.71
C LYS A 80 -6.12 -18.54 7.80
N GLY A 81 -6.06 -17.23 7.44
CA GLY A 81 -5.74 -16.17 8.37
C GLY A 81 -4.93 -15.03 7.72
N TYR A 82 -4.32 -14.20 8.56
CA TYR A 82 -3.52 -13.06 8.12
C TYR A 82 -2.32 -12.81 9.04
N ALA A 83 -1.25 -12.25 8.46
CA ALA A 83 -0.06 -11.82 9.21
C ALA A 83 0.69 -10.71 8.48
N LEU A 84 1.45 -9.90 9.22
CA LEU A 84 2.46 -9.03 8.63
C LEU A 84 3.63 -9.90 8.16
N ILE A 85 4.11 -9.67 6.94
CA ILE A 85 5.19 -10.47 6.34
C ILE A 85 6.45 -9.67 6.05
N ASP A 86 6.35 -8.34 5.90
CA ASP A 86 7.52 -7.48 5.72
C ASP A 86 7.26 -6.06 6.20
N ARG A 87 8.36 -5.33 6.39
CA ARG A 87 8.35 -3.93 6.82
C ARG A 87 9.55 -3.17 6.30
N ARG A 88 9.38 -1.87 6.01
CA ARG A 88 10.47 -0.93 5.74
C ARG A 88 10.19 0.39 6.46
N LEU A 89 11.23 0.96 7.07
CA LEU A 89 11.15 2.31 7.63
C LEU A 89 11.21 3.33 6.49
N PHE A 90 10.21 4.21 6.42
CA PHE A 90 10.26 5.35 5.51
C PHE A 90 11.08 6.47 6.14
N VAL A 91 12.19 6.83 5.50
CA VAL A 91 13.03 7.95 5.92
C VAL A 91 12.70 9.16 5.04
N PRO A 92 12.10 10.24 5.58
CA PRO A 92 11.77 11.43 4.81
C PRO A 92 13.01 12.05 4.15
N GLU A 93 12.84 12.59 2.94
CA GLU A 93 13.91 13.14 2.11
C GLU A 93 14.81 14.14 2.85
N LYS A 94 14.22 14.98 3.71
CA LYS A 94 14.96 15.95 4.53
C LYS A 94 16.04 15.33 5.42
N TRP A 95 15.92 14.05 5.79
CA TRP A 95 16.94 13.36 6.56
C TRP A 95 18.25 13.19 5.78
N PHE A 96 18.23 13.30 4.45
CA PHE A 96 19.42 13.18 3.58
C PHE A 96 20.08 14.53 3.31
N GLY A 97 19.44 15.66 3.70
CA GLY A 97 20.00 17.00 3.59
C GLY A 97 21.10 17.30 4.61
N GLN A 98 21.87 18.37 4.34
CA GLN A 98 22.98 18.79 5.22
C GLN A 98 22.50 19.16 6.63
N GLU A 99 21.33 19.77 6.75
CA GLU A 99 20.73 20.17 8.05
C GLU A 99 20.49 19.00 9.02
N TYR A 100 20.44 17.75 8.51
CA TYR A 100 20.24 16.54 9.32
C TYR A 100 21.55 15.76 9.58
N GLU A 101 22.71 16.25 9.13
CA GLU A 101 23.97 15.52 9.22
C GLU A 101 24.32 15.14 10.67
N GLU A 102 24.29 16.11 11.59
CA GLU A 102 24.58 15.88 13.01
C GLU A 102 23.57 14.89 13.63
N ARG A 103 22.31 14.98 13.22
CA ARG A 103 21.26 14.08 13.69
C ARG A 103 21.47 12.66 13.16
N ARG A 104 21.86 12.51 11.88
CA ARG A 104 22.19 11.18 11.32
C ARG A 104 23.34 10.53 12.11
N LYS A 105 24.41 11.28 12.40
CA LYS A 105 25.53 10.80 13.21
C LYS A 105 25.07 10.39 14.62
N LYS A 106 24.30 11.23 15.29
CA LYS A 106 23.77 10.98 16.62
C LYS A 106 22.85 9.75 16.68
N CYS A 107 21.99 9.59 15.68
CA CYS A 107 21.06 8.45 15.59
C CYS A 107 21.69 7.19 15.01
N LYS A 108 22.97 7.23 14.61
CA LYS A 108 23.70 6.13 13.96
C LYS A 108 22.97 5.61 12.71
N MET A 109 22.44 6.53 11.90
CA MET A 109 21.81 6.17 10.63
C MET A 109 22.84 5.51 9.71
N PRO A 110 22.52 4.37 9.05
CA PRO A 110 23.42 3.76 8.08
C PRO A 110 23.82 4.73 6.97
N GLN A 111 25.10 4.74 6.59
CA GLN A 111 25.65 5.71 5.61
C GLN A 111 25.26 5.37 4.17
N ASP A 112 25.03 4.09 3.89
CA ASP A 112 24.61 3.54 2.60
C ASP A 112 23.12 3.68 2.30
N LEU A 113 22.34 4.16 3.29
CA LEU A 113 20.93 4.35 3.11
C LEU A 113 20.66 5.51 2.15
N VAL A 114 19.87 5.26 1.12
CA VAL A 114 19.42 6.23 0.12
C VAL A 114 17.95 6.55 0.29
N PHE A 115 17.55 7.77 -0.13
CA PHE A 115 16.15 8.15 -0.13
C PHE A 115 15.33 7.27 -1.09
N LYS A 116 14.19 6.79 -0.61
CA LYS A 116 13.18 6.07 -1.39
C LYS A 116 11.79 6.53 -0.97
N LYS A 117 10.92 6.72 -1.95
CA LYS A 117 9.49 6.97 -1.71
C LYS A 117 8.81 5.72 -1.16
N LYS A 118 7.69 5.89 -0.45
CA LYS A 118 6.91 4.75 0.06
C LYS A 118 6.53 3.72 -1.03
N PRO A 119 6.09 4.13 -2.24
CA PRO A 119 5.81 3.19 -3.33
C PRO A 119 7.03 2.38 -3.79
N GLU A 120 8.23 2.98 -3.80
CA GLU A 120 9.47 2.28 -4.15
C GLU A 120 9.81 1.21 -3.10
N LEU A 121 9.70 1.55 -1.80
CA LEU A 121 9.89 0.61 -0.70
C LEU A 121 8.91 -0.56 -0.79
N ALA A 122 7.66 -0.29 -1.13
CA ALA A 122 6.63 -1.31 -1.29
C ALA A 122 6.96 -2.27 -2.45
N ASN A 123 7.36 -1.73 -3.61
CA ASN A 123 7.76 -2.53 -4.77
C ASN A 123 8.94 -3.45 -4.44
N GLU A 124 9.97 -2.93 -3.79
CA GLU A 124 11.13 -3.73 -3.38
C GLU A 124 10.71 -4.91 -2.48
N MET A 125 9.84 -4.65 -1.49
CA MET A 125 9.34 -5.72 -0.61
C MET A 125 8.52 -6.77 -1.39
N ILE A 126 7.65 -6.35 -2.31
CA ILE A 126 6.85 -7.28 -3.13
C ILE A 126 7.77 -8.12 -4.02
N GLN A 127 8.73 -7.48 -4.69
CA GLN A 127 9.70 -8.20 -5.54
C GLN A 127 10.54 -9.20 -4.72
N GLU A 128 10.92 -8.84 -3.50
CA GLU A 128 11.67 -9.74 -2.62
C GLU A 128 10.81 -10.94 -2.18
N VAL A 129 9.53 -10.72 -1.86
CA VAL A 129 8.57 -11.78 -1.54
C VAL A 129 8.41 -12.74 -2.73
N CYS A 130 8.27 -12.21 -3.95
CA CYS A 130 8.18 -13.01 -5.16
C CYS A 130 9.48 -13.80 -5.42
N LYS A 131 10.63 -13.14 -5.29
CA LYS A 131 11.95 -13.79 -5.51
C LYS A 131 12.19 -14.94 -4.53
N ARG A 132 11.76 -14.83 -3.29
CA ARG A 132 11.87 -15.90 -2.29
C ARG A 132 10.94 -17.08 -2.56
N GLY A 133 9.82 -16.87 -3.25
CA GLY A 133 8.86 -17.90 -3.61
C GLY A 133 8.17 -18.62 -2.45
N LEU A 134 8.20 -18.02 -1.25
CA LEU A 134 7.59 -18.62 -0.04
C LEU A 134 6.07 -18.51 -0.05
N PHE A 135 5.53 -17.45 -0.63
CA PHE A 135 4.10 -17.15 -0.64
C PHE A 135 3.53 -17.28 -2.05
N SER A 136 2.45 -18.05 -2.19
CA SER A 136 1.58 -17.95 -3.35
C SER A 136 0.55 -16.87 -3.10
N PHE A 137 0.33 -15.99 -4.07
CA PHE A 137 -0.74 -14.98 -4.00
C PHE A 137 -1.15 -14.55 -5.40
N ARG A 138 -2.39 -14.14 -5.51
CA ARG A 138 -3.01 -13.73 -6.76
C ARG A 138 -3.29 -12.22 -6.81
N TRP A 139 -3.39 -11.58 -5.65
CA TRP A 139 -3.81 -10.20 -5.54
C TRP A 139 -2.82 -9.37 -4.75
N VAL A 140 -2.61 -8.15 -5.21
CA VAL A 140 -2.01 -7.06 -4.42
C VAL A 140 -3.09 -6.00 -4.19
N THR A 141 -3.25 -5.57 -2.93
CA THR A 141 -4.17 -4.48 -2.57
C THR A 141 -3.41 -3.34 -1.92
N CYS A 142 -3.83 -2.11 -2.17
CA CYS A 142 -3.18 -0.94 -1.62
C CYS A 142 -4.14 0.26 -1.51
N ASP A 143 -3.77 1.21 -0.64
CA ASP A 143 -4.47 2.48 -0.50
C ASP A 143 -4.12 3.50 -1.60
N THR A 144 -4.65 4.72 -1.47
CA THR A 144 -4.46 5.81 -2.44
C THR A 144 -3.01 6.30 -2.56
N ILE A 145 -2.17 6.12 -1.54
CA ILE A 145 -0.75 6.52 -1.61
C ILE A 145 -0.03 5.72 -2.69
N PHE A 146 -0.29 4.41 -2.74
CA PHE A 146 0.30 3.50 -3.71
C PHE A 146 -0.54 3.45 -5.00
N GLY A 147 -1.86 3.44 -4.90
CA GLY A 147 -2.77 3.37 -6.04
C GLY A 147 -2.71 4.58 -6.97
N ASN A 148 -2.28 5.75 -6.48
CA ASN A 148 -2.03 6.93 -7.31
C ASN A 148 -0.62 7.00 -7.90
N SER A 149 0.27 6.04 -7.62
CA SER A 149 1.62 5.97 -8.18
C SER A 149 1.64 5.08 -9.44
N PRO A 150 1.76 5.65 -10.65
CA PRO A 150 1.88 4.85 -11.87
C PRO A 150 3.09 3.93 -11.82
N GLU A 151 4.20 4.42 -11.30
CA GLU A 151 5.45 3.67 -11.15
C GLU A 151 5.27 2.43 -10.25
N PHE A 152 4.53 2.56 -9.14
CA PHE A 152 4.20 1.42 -8.28
C PHE A 152 3.40 0.37 -9.05
N LEU A 153 2.34 0.79 -9.75
CA LEU A 153 1.44 -0.12 -10.46
C LEU A 153 2.11 -0.82 -11.66
N GLN A 154 3.04 -0.13 -12.34
CA GLN A 154 3.78 -0.68 -13.48
C GLN A 154 4.85 -1.71 -13.05
N ASN A 155 5.39 -1.56 -11.84
CA ASN A 155 6.43 -2.46 -11.32
C ASN A 155 5.87 -3.65 -10.54
N LEU A 156 4.54 -3.83 -10.47
CA LEU A 156 3.96 -5.04 -9.90
C LEU A 156 4.25 -6.27 -10.78
N PRO A 157 4.37 -7.47 -10.18
CA PRO A 157 4.57 -8.69 -10.95
C PRO A 157 3.44 -8.94 -11.96
N GLU A 158 3.75 -9.37 -13.17
CA GLU A 158 2.77 -9.57 -14.25
C GLU A 158 1.68 -10.59 -13.92
N HIS A 159 1.99 -11.56 -13.07
CA HIS A 159 1.09 -12.66 -12.72
C HIS A 159 0.05 -12.30 -11.63
N VAL A 160 0.10 -11.09 -11.07
CA VAL A 160 -0.83 -10.67 -10.01
C VAL A 160 -1.85 -9.65 -10.49
N PHE A 161 -3.04 -9.72 -9.95
CA PHE A 161 -4.03 -8.66 -10.08
C PHE A 161 -3.82 -7.61 -9.02
N CYS A 162 -4.09 -6.35 -9.34
CA CYS A 162 -4.04 -5.25 -8.39
C CYS A 162 -5.42 -4.66 -8.14
N LEU A 163 -5.81 -4.55 -6.86
CA LEU A 163 -6.95 -3.77 -6.41
C LEU A 163 -6.43 -2.57 -5.63
N ALA A 164 -6.36 -1.41 -6.27
CA ALA A 164 -5.84 -0.18 -5.70
C ALA A 164 -6.96 0.82 -5.40
N GLU A 165 -6.94 1.42 -4.22
CA GLU A 165 -7.75 2.60 -3.97
C GLU A 165 -7.17 3.80 -4.73
N ILE A 166 -8.05 4.61 -5.31
CA ILE A 166 -7.67 5.85 -6.00
C ILE A 166 -8.46 7.03 -5.47
N ALA A 167 -7.87 8.23 -5.59
CA ALA A 167 -8.51 9.44 -5.14
C ALA A 167 -9.78 9.74 -5.97
N LYS A 168 -10.87 10.14 -5.31
CA LYS A 168 -12.15 10.48 -5.96
C LYS A 168 -12.07 11.61 -6.99
N ASN A 169 -11.06 12.46 -6.90
CA ASN A 169 -10.79 13.53 -7.86
C ASN A 169 -9.86 13.10 -9.03
N ARG A 170 -9.35 11.86 -9.02
CA ARG A 170 -8.55 11.33 -10.13
C ARG A 170 -9.37 11.37 -11.41
N LYS A 171 -8.76 11.85 -12.49
CA LYS A 171 -9.38 11.90 -13.81
C LYS A 171 -9.09 10.62 -14.57
N VAL A 172 -10.13 10.07 -15.19
CA VAL A 172 -10.07 8.87 -16.03
C VAL A 172 -10.94 9.08 -17.28
N TRP A 173 -10.69 8.31 -18.32
CA TRP A 173 -11.52 8.31 -19.53
C TRP A 173 -12.48 7.13 -19.47
N ILE A 174 -13.79 7.38 -19.57
CA ILE A 174 -14.79 6.31 -19.68
C ILE A 174 -14.61 5.62 -21.04
N LYS A 175 -14.54 4.28 -21.04
CA LYS A 175 -14.50 3.49 -22.27
C LYS A 175 -15.84 3.63 -22.99
N PRO A 176 -15.87 4.16 -24.22
CA PRO A 176 -17.10 4.20 -25.00
C PRO A 176 -17.48 2.79 -25.45
N GLU A 177 -18.75 2.45 -25.34
CA GLU A 177 -19.26 1.13 -25.78
C GLU A 177 -19.12 0.93 -27.29
N GLU A 178 -19.17 1.98 -28.13
CA GLU A 178 -19.16 1.88 -29.61
C GLU A 178 -18.53 3.08 -30.36
N SER A 179 -17.53 3.78 -29.85
CA SER A 179 -17.06 4.98 -30.54
C SER A 179 -15.66 4.83 -31.14
N ARG A 180 -15.54 5.09 -32.44
CA ARG A 180 -14.29 5.23 -33.22
C ARG A 180 -13.45 6.46 -32.77
N ASP A 181 -14.03 7.38 -31.98
CA ASP A 181 -13.44 8.66 -31.56
C ASP A 181 -13.01 8.67 -30.08
N ARG A 182 -12.17 7.71 -29.68
CA ARG A 182 -11.68 7.56 -28.29
C ARG A 182 -10.90 8.78 -27.77
N LYS A 183 -10.24 9.53 -28.65
CA LYS A 183 -9.37 10.67 -28.31
C LYS A 183 -10.09 12.00 -28.05
N LYS A 184 -11.38 12.11 -28.33
CA LYS A 184 -12.09 13.40 -28.31
C LYS A 184 -12.82 13.73 -27.00
N ARG A 185 -12.99 12.78 -26.07
CA ARG A 185 -13.69 13.06 -24.81
C ARG A 185 -12.69 13.45 -23.73
N PRO A 186 -12.94 14.55 -22.98
CA PRO A 186 -12.08 14.93 -21.87
C PRO A 186 -12.16 13.88 -20.75
N PRO A 187 -11.12 13.74 -19.92
CA PRO A 187 -11.17 12.87 -18.76
C PRO A 187 -12.13 13.43 -17.71
N VAL A 188 -12.85 12.53 -17.05
CA VAL A 188 -13.87 12.82 -16.04
C VAL A 188 -13.36 12.38 -14.67
N SER A 189 -13.70 13.10 -13.60
CA SER A 189 -13.31 12.67 -12.26
C SER A 189 -14.10 11.44 -11.81
N VAL A 190 -13.49 10.60 -10.99
CA VAL A 190 -14.17 9.42 -10.41
C VAL A 190 -15.44 9.82 -9.66
N SER A 191 -15.41 10.98 -8.96
CA SER A 191 -16.59 11.50 -8.26
C SER A 191 -17.73 11.92 -9.19
N ASP A 192 -17.42 12.42 -10.38
CA ASP A 192 -18.45 12.80 -11.37
C ASP A 192 -19.06 11.55 -12.01
N ILE A 193 -18.24 10.53 -12.30
CA ILE A 193 -18.74 9.22 -12.73
C ILE A 193 -19.72 8.64 -11.70
N ALA A 194 -19.37 8.68 -10.42
CA ALA A 194 -20.22 8.16 -9.35
C ALA A 194 -21.55 8.91 -9.18
N ARG A 195 -21.65 10.16 -9.69
CA ARG A 195 -22.88 10.98 -9.68
C ARG A 195 -23.70 10.86 -10.96
N ASP A 196 -23.13 10.27 -12.02
CA ASP A 196 -23.84 10.12 -13.29
C ASP A 196 -25.02 9.16 -13.13
N GLU A 197 -26.22 9.61 -13.50
CA GLU A 197 -27.47 8.83 -13.40
C GLU A 197 -27.46 7.56 -14.27
N LYS A 198 -26.58 7.51 -15.29
CA LYS A 198 -26.42 6.34 -16.15
C LYS A 198 -25.65 5.20 -15.46
N VAL A 199 -25.00 5.46 -14.33
CA VAL A 199 -24.26 4.42 -13.60
C VAL A 199 -25.25 3.52 -12.85
N ALA A 200 -25.30 2.27 -13.28
CA ALA A 200 -26.14 1.26 -12.63
C ALA A 200 -25.53 0.80 -11.29
N TRP A 201 -26.30 0.91 -10.23
CA TRP A 201 -25.92 0.51 -8.89
C TRP A 201 -26.60 -0.79 -8.49
N LYS A 202 -25.84 -1.72 -7.92
CA LYS A 202 -26.31 -2.99 -7.39
C LYS A 202 -26.06 -3.06 -5.89
N LEU A 203 -27.11 -3.36 -5.11
CA LEU A 203 -26.96 -3.69 -3.69
C LEU A 203 -26.17 -4.99 -3.56
N SER A 204 -25.09 -4.96 -2.80
CA SER A 204 -24.19 -6.09 -2.63
C SER A 204 -23.72 -6.19 -1.18
N LYS A 205 -23.45 -7.42 -0.74
CA LYS A 205 -22.80 -7.67 0.53
C LYS A 205 -21.32 -7.32 0.40
N LEU A 206 -20.86 -6.40 1.24
CA LEU A 206 -19.48 -5.91 1.25
C LEU A 206 -18.61 -6.69 2.22
N ALA A 207 -19.16 -7.06 3.38
CA ALA A 207 -18.46 -7.80 4.42
C ALA A 207 -19.43 -8.48 5.37
N GLU A 208 -18.91 -9.37 6.22
CA GLU A 208 -19.60 -9.82 7.42
C GLU A 208 -19.23 -8.91 8.59
N GLY A 209 -20.25 -8.35 9.24
CA GLY A 209 -20.09 -7.60 10.48
C GLY A 209 -20.56 -8.41 11.69
N ALA A 210 -20.16 -8.00 12.88
CA ALA A 210 -20.55 -8.64 14.13
C ALA A 210 -22.09 -8.65 14.37
N LYS A 211 -22.85 -7.77 13.70
CA LYS A 211 -24.32 -7.65 13.79
C LYS A 211 -25.03 -8.07 12.51
N GLY A 212 -24.37 -8.81 11.62
CA GLY A 212 -24.90 -9.23 10.33
C GLY A 212 -24.17 -8.61 9.12
N PRO A 213 -24.64 -8.88 7.89
CA PRO A 213 -23.94 -8.47 6.68
C PRO A 213 -23.92 -6.94 6.53
N ILE A 214 -22.76 -6.42 6.19
CA ILE A 214 -22.59 -5.02 5.78
C ILE A 214 -22.94 -4.93 4.30
N LEU A 215 -24.01 -4.21 3.99
CA LEU A 215 -24.50 -4.00 2.64
C LEU A 215 -24.08 -2.61 2.13
N GLY A 216 -23.89 -2.50 0.83
CA GLY A 216 -23.63 -1.22 0.15
C GLY A 216 -23.94 -1.32 -1.33
N PHE A 217 -24.13 -0.19 -1.96
CA PHE A 217 -24.30 -0.14 -3.40
C PHE A 217 -22.94 -0.15 -4.07
N VAL A 218 -22.78 -1.01 -5.05
CA VAL A 218 -21.56 -1.11 -5.86
C VAL A 218 -21.88 -0.93 -7.34
N SER A 219 -20.95 -0.37 -8.07
CA SER A 219 -20.98 -0.30 -9.53
C SER A 219 -19.60 -0.58 -10.08
N ARG A 220 -19.52 -0.95 -11.36
CA ARG A 220 -18.27 -1.11 -12.09
C ARG A 220 -18.35 -0.45 -13.45
N VAL A 221 -17.30 0.28 -13.80
CA VAL A 221 -17.20 1.01 -15.06
C VAL A 221 -15.86 0.70 -15.72
N ARG A 222 -15.83 0.49 -17.03
CA ARG A 222 -14.57 0.38 -17.76
C ARG A 222 -14.00 1.76 -18.03
N VAL A 223 -12.75 1.96 -17.67
CA VAL A 223 -12.05 3.23 -17.78
C VAL A 223 -10.64 3.03 -18.33
N TYR A 224 -10.08 4.10 -18.89
CA TYR A 224 -8.65 4.19 -19.15
C TYR A 224 -8.03 5.15 -18.13
N VAL A 225 -6.91 4.75 -17.53
CA VAL A 225 -6.32 5.49 -16.41
C VAL A 225 -5.41 6.61 -16.90
N ASP A 226 -4.64 6.42 -17.97
CA ASP A 226 -3.71 7.45 -18.46
C ASP A 226 -4.00 7.80 -19.91
N ASP A 227 -3.54 7.00 -20.90
CA ASP A 227 -3.80 7.24 -22.31
C ASP A 227 -4.97 6.37 -22.82
N PRO A 228 -6.11 6.94 -23.23
CA PRO A 228 -7.25 6.17 -23.72
C PRO A 228 -6.99 5.44 -25.05
N GLY A 229 -5.86 5.73 -25.71
CA GLY A 229 -5.44 5.05 -26.94
C GLY A 229 -4.80 3.70 -26.72
N LYS A 230 -4.37 3.37 -25.51
CA LYS A 230 -3.63 2.17 -25.20
C LYS A 230 -4.50 1.16 -24.42
N ALA A 231 -4.64 -0.05 -24.98
CA ALA A 231 -5.42 -1.12 -24.36
C ALA A 231 -4.85 -1.53 -22.99
N GLU A 232 -3.56 -1.44 -22.82
CA GLU A 232 -2.85 -1.71 -21.56
C GLU A 232 -3.26 -0.79 -20.39
N ASN A 233 -3.84 0.38 -20.68
CA ASN A 233 -4.33 1.33 -19.70
C ASN A 233 -5.81 1.10 -19.32
N GLU A 234 -6.46 0.11 -19.92
CA GLU A 234 -7.84 -0.23 -19.60
C GLU A 234 -7.93 -0.90 -18.22
N ARG A 235 -8.82 -0.39 -17.37
CA ARG A 235 -9.05 -0.89 -16.01
C ARG A 235 -10.54 -0.97 -15.68
N TRP A 236 -10.86 -1.79 -14.68
CA TRP A 236 -12.14 -1.73 -14.01
C TRP A 236 -12.09 -0.70 -12.87
N LEU A 237 -12.96 0.29 -12.94
CA LEU A 237 -13.25 1.19 -11.83
C LEU A 237 -14.42 0.61 -11.03
N PHE A 238 -14.16 0.26 -9.78
CA PHE A 238 -15.20 -0.15 -8.82
C PHE A 238 -15.59 1.07 -7.99
N LEU A 239 -16.88 1.37 -7.97
CA LEU A 239 -17.47 2.43 -7.19
C LEU A 239 -18.28 1.82 -6.04
N ARG A 240 -18.24 2.47 -4.87
CA ARG A 240 -18.98 2.07 -3.67
C ARG A 240 -19.63 3.29 -3.01
N LYS A 241 -20.88 3.15 -2.55
CA LYS A 241 -21.62 4.11 -1.72
C LYS A 241 -22.53 3.43 -0.72
#